data_9f3a292da27867026a72ca14d9e9c280
#
_entry.id   9f3a292da27867026a72ca14d9e9c280
#
_cell.length_a   1.000
_cell.length_b   1.000
_cell.length_c   1.000
_cell.angle_alpha   90.00
_cell.angle_beta   90.00
_cell.angle_gamma   90.00
#
_symmetry.space_group_name_H-M   'P 1'
#
loop_
_entity.id
_entity.type
_entity.pdbx_description
1 polymer ?
#
loop_
_entity_poly.entity_id
_entity_poly.type
_entity_poly.pdbx_seq_one_letter_code
_entity_poly.pdbx_strand_id
1 'polypeptide(L)'
;MGGAVPALVNQIAIMLSIMGIGCMLFRMKIIDRAGAKQMADVVIYLACPAITLRTLMVDFDPGRLFDAGFCMALMTVVTLVSIPLTRLFFKPGEGVARYGAIFANSGFIGVPIVQGVFGEGYVFYLSIGTSVLNFFIWTYGVWLVSGDRDQMSLSRVVRNPNLISIVVGLACFVFSVHPPRLLDDVLAALGDVNTGLVMLVLGCYLCLLYTSPSPRDRG
;
A
#
# COMPACT_ATOMS: atom_id res chain seq x y z
N MET A 1 5.42 -4.96 26.68
CA MET A 1 4.93 -5.92 25.66
C MET A 1 3.44 -6.27 25.77
N GLY A 2 2.74 -6.01 26.89
CA GLY A 2 1.32 -6.37 27.06
C GLY A 2 0.29 -5.55 26.28
N GLY A 3 0.66 -4.41 25.68
CA GLY A 3 -0.29 -3.53 24.98
C GLY A 3 -0.35 -3.72 23.45
N ALA A 4 0.69 -4.26 22.83
CA ALA A 4 0.75 -4.36 21.36
C ALA A 4 -0.23 -5.41 20.77
N VAL A 5 -0.41 -6.54 21.44
CA VAL A 5 -1.34 -7.59 20.99
C VAL A 5 -2.80 -7.12 21.02
N PRO A 6 -3.30 -6.56 22.13
CA PRO A 6 -4.65 -5.99 22.17
C PRO A 6 -4.85 -4.87 21.14
N ALA A 7 -3.86 -3.98 20.95
CA ALA A 7 -3.92 -2.91 19.95
C ALA A 7 -4.02 -3.49 18.53
N LEU A 8 -3.23 -4.52 18.22
CA LEU A 8 -3.28 -5.20 16.93
C LEU A 8 -4.63 -5.87 16.69
N VAL A 9 -5.15 -6.61 17.69
CA VAL A 9 -6.46 -7.27 17.59
C VAL A 9 -7.57 -6.23 17.38
N ASN A 10 -7.55 -5.13 18.14
CA ASN A 10 -8.51 -4.04 17.99
C ASN A 10 -8.43 -3.41 16.58
N GLN A 11 -7.22 -3.13 16.10
CA GLN A 11 -7.02 -2.56 14.77
C GLN A 11 -7.54 -3.49 13.67
N ILE A 12 -7.25 -4.78 13.76
CA ILE A 12 -7.76 -5.79 12.81
C ILE A 12 -9.30 -5.86 12.88
N ALA A 13 -9.88 -5.83 14.08
CA ALA A 13 -11.33 -5.84 14.25
C ALA A 13 -12.00 -4.62 13.60
N ILE A 14 -11.41 -3.42 13.77
CA ILE A 14 -11.87 -2.19 13.11
C ILE A 14 -11.81 -2.35 11.59
N MET A 15 -10.67 -2.81 11.06
CA MET A 15 -10.47 -3.01 9.63
C MET A 15 -11.48 -4.00 9.03
N LEU A 16 -11.69 -5.16 9.69
CA LEU A 16 -12.65 -6.17 9.26
C LEU A 16 -14.10 -5.65 9.33
N SER A 17 -14.43 -4.84 10.33
CA SER A 17 -15.76 -4.23 10.46
C SER A 17 -16.05 -3.29 9.31
N ILE A 18 -15.10 -2.39 8.97
CA ILE A 18 -15.25 -1.46 7.84
C ILE A 18 -15.30 -2.23 6.50
N MET A 19 -14.49 -3.28 6.36
CA MET A 19 -14.52 -4.14 5.18
C MET A 19 -15.88 -4.87 5.04
N GLY A 20 -16.47 -5.33 6.16
CA GLY A 20 -17.83 -5.89 6.20
C GLY A 20 -18.89 -4.88 5.74
N ILE A 21 -18.77 -3.62 6.18
CA ILE A 21 -19.65 -2.52 5.72
C ILE A 21 -19.48 -2.31 4.22
N GLY A 22 -18.25 -2.29 3.68
CA GLY A 22 -18.00 -2.16 2.25
C GLY A 22 -18.64 -3.29 1.43
N CYS A 23 -18.55 -4.53 1.91
CA CYS A 23 -19.21 -5.68 1.29
C CYS A 23 -20.73 -5.54 1.32
N MET A 24 -21.30 -5.05 2.42
CA MET A 24 -22.74 -4.80 2.56
C MET A 24 -23.22 -3.72 1.58
N LEU A 25 -22.52 -2.59 1.51
CA LEU A 25 -22.85 -1.49 0.58
C LEU A 25 -22.78 -1.95 -0.89
N PHE A 26 -21.82 -2.81 -1.21
CA PHE A 26 -21.71 -3.39 -2.53
C PHE A 26 -22.91 -4.33 -2.84
N ARG A 27 -23.31 -5.19 -1.90
CA ARG A 27 -24.48 -6.07 -2.05
C ARG A 27 -25.80 -5.28 -2.17
N MET A 28 -25.90 -4.18 -1.46
CA MET A 28 -27.05 -3.26 -1.54
C MET A 28 -27.04 -2.43 -2.83
N LYS A 29 -26.03 -2.57 -3.70
CA LYS A 29 -25.86 -1.80 -4.95
C LYS A 29 -25.74 -0.28 -4.73
N ILE A 30 -25.38 0.16 -3.52
CA ILE A 30 -25.06 1.55 -3.23
C ILE A 30 -23.70 1.89 -3.84
N ILE A 31 -22.75 0.95 -3.77
CA ILE A 31 -21.47 1.02 -4.45
C ILE A 31 -21.44 -0.08 -5.51
N ASP A 32 -21.19 0.29 -6.76
CA ASP A 32 -20.99 -0.64 -7.86
C ASP A 32 -19.50 -0.85 -8.15
N ARG A 33 -19.17 -1.66 -9.17
CA ARG A 33 -17.78 -1.94 -9.57
C ARG A 33 -17.04 -0.67 -10.02
N ALA A 34 -17.73 0.26 -10.69
CA ALA A 34 -17.14 1.51 -11.14
C ALA A 34 -16.86 2.44 -9.96
N GLY A 35 -17.80 2.56 -9.02
CA GLY A 35 -17.64 3.31 -7.78
C GLY A 35 -16.50 2.79 -6.92
N ALA A 36 -16.40 1.46 -6.73
CA ALA A 36 -15.29 0.85 -6.00
C ALA A 36 -13.93 1.16 -6.65
N LYS A 37 -13.85 1.15 -7.99
CA LYS A 37 -12.63 1.54 -8.70
C LYS A 37 -12.31 3.02 -8.51
N GLN A 38 -13.29 3.91 -8.63
CA GLN A 38 -13.08 5.35 -8.41
C GLN A 38 -12.58 5.66 -6.98
N MET A 39 -13.14 4.98 -5.99
CA MET A 39 -12.68 5.07 -4.60
C MET A 39 -11.23 4.58 -4.46
N ALA A 40 -10.86 3.46 -5.10
CA ALA A 40 -9.49 2.97 -5.13
C ALA A 40 -8.54 3.97 -5.80
N ASP A 41 -8.97 4.62 -6.88
CA ASP A 41 -8.19 5.65 -7.58
C ASP A 41 -7.96 6.86 -6.65
N VAL A 42 -8.96 7.32 -5.91
CA VAL A 42 -8.81 8.40 -4.90
C VAL A 42 -7.79 8.02 -3.83
N VAL A 43 -7.82 6.78 -3.35
CA VAL A 43 -6.82 6.29 -2.40
C VAL A 43 -5.41 6.35 -2.99
N ILE A 44 -5.22 5.80 -4.19
CA ILE A 44 -3.91 5.68 -4.83
C ILE A 44 -3.33 7.04 -5.23
N TYR A 45 -4.17 7.93 -5.77
CA TYR A 45 -3.71 9.20 -6.33
C TYR A 45 -3.74 10.37 -5.33
N LEU A 46 -4.46 10.23 -4.21
CA LEU A 46 -4.62 11.34 -3.25
C LEU A 46 -4.28 10.94 -1.82
N ALA A 47 -4.98 9.96 -1.22
CA ALA A 47 -4.82 9.64 0.20
C ALA A 47 -3.44 9.04 0.52
N CYS A 48 -2.97 8.05 -0.24
CA CYS A 48 -1.64 7.46 -0.04
C CYS A 48 -0.50 8.47 -0.26
N PRO A 49 -0.49 9.28 -1.33
CA PRO A 49 0.49 10.35 -1.49
C PRO A 49 0.48 11.38 -0.36
N ALA A 50 -0.70 11.78 0.12
CA ALA A 50 -0.82 12.76 1.19
C ALA A 50 -0.22 12.27 2.51
N ILE A 51 -0.56 11.05 2.95
CA ILE A 51 -0.01 10.47 4.18
C ILE A 51 1.50 10.23 4.05
N THR A 52 1.96 9.75 2.90
CA THR A 52 3.39 9.51 2.64
C THR A 52 4.17 10.81 2.71
N LEU A 53 3.70 11.86 2.04
CA LEU A 53 4.35 13.17 2.04
C LEU A 53 4.42 13.73 3.45
N ARG A 54 3.29 13.76 4.18
CA ARG A 54 3.21 14.26 5.55
C ARG A 54 4.15 13.53 6.50
N THR A 55 4.23 12.21 6.42
CA THR A 55 5.09 11.40 7.31
C THR A 55 6.58 11.57 7.03
N LEU A 56 6.95 12.02 5.82
CA LEU A 56 8.33 12.30 5.45
C LEU A 56 8.75 13.76 5.70
N MET A 57 7.80 14.69 5.83
CA MET A 57 8.09 16.12 6.12
C MET A 57 8.30 16.35 7.63
N VAL A 58 9.35 15.76 8.16
CA VAL A 58 9.78 15.85 9.57
C VAL A 58 11.22 16.39 9.64
N ASP A 59 11.65 16.83 10.82
CA ASP A 59 13.02 17.31 11.02
C ASP A 59 14.06 16.27 10.64
N PHE A 60 15.12 16.74 10.00
CA PHE A 60 16.26 15.89 9.64
C PHE A 60 16.92 15.31 10.89
N ASP A 61 17.04 14.01 10.91
CA ASP A 61 17.75 13.25 11.93
C ASP A 61 18.65 12.22 11.23
N PRO A 62 19.99 12.29 11.44
CA PRO A 62 20.91 11.31 10.86
C PRO A 62 20.59 9.86 11.25
N GLY A 63 20.05 9.64 12.48
CA GLY A 63 19.63 8.32 12.93
C GLY A 63 18.46 7.80 12.10
N ARG A 64 17.45 8.63 11.85
CA ARG A 64 16.32 8.27 10.98
C ARG A 64 16.75 8.01 9.55
N LEU A 65 17.74 8.75 9.03
CA LEU A 65 18.27 8.51 7.69
C LEU A 65 18.96 7.15 7.60
N PHE A 66 19.75 6.78 8.62
CA PHE A 66 20.40 5.48 8.70
C PHE A 66 19.37 4.35 8.77
N ASP A 67 18.36 4.48 9.63
CA ASP A 67 17.28 3.51 9.77
C ASP A 67 16.45 3.38 8.48
N ALA A 68 16.18 4.49 7.78
CA ALA A 68 15.53 4.49 6.48
C ALA A 68 16.34 3.71 5.44
N GLY A 69 17.67 3.94 5.39
CA GLY A 69 18.60 3.20 4.55
C GLY A 69 18.62 1.71 4.87
N PHE A 70 18.61 1.36 6.15
CA PHE A 70 18.52 -0.02 6.62
C PHE A 70 17.20 -0.68 6.21
N CYS A 71 16.05 0.01 6.41
CA CYS A 71 14.73 -0.47 5.96
C CYS A 71 14.70 -0.69 4.44
N MET A 72 15.27 0.24 3.67
CA MET A 72 15.35 0.12 2.21
C MET A 72 16.18 -1.10 1.79
N ALA A 73 17.35 -1.28 2.40
CA ALA A 73 18.21 -2.43 2.15
C ALA A 73 17.53 -3.75 2.53
N LEU A 74 16.91 -3.80 3.71
CA LEU A 74 16.20 -4.98 4.20
C LEU A 74 15.05 -5.37 3.26
N MET A 75 14.20 -4.41 2.86
CA MET A 75 13.09 -4.66 1.94
C MET A 75 13.58 -5.10 0.55
N THR A 76 14.69 -4.54 0.09
CA THR A 76 15.33 -4.98 -1.17
C THR A 76 15.77 -6.44 -1.07
N VAL A 77 16.49 -6.81 0.00
CA VAL A 77 16.96 -8.19 0.23
C VAL A 77 15.79 -9.15 0.34
N VAL A 78 14.77 -8.82 1.15
CA VAL A 78 13.57 -9.65 1.30
C VAL A 78 12.88 -9.88 -0.04
N THR A 79 12.70 -8.82 -0.84
CA THR A 79 12.08 -8.94 -2.16
C THR A 79 12.92 -9.78 -3.11
N LEU A 80 14.23 -9.54 -3.17
CA LEU A 80 15.15 -10.31 -4.03
C LEU A 80 15.21 -11.80 -3.64
N VAL A 81 15.12 -12.13 -2.36
CA VAL A 81 15.06 -13.52 -1.87
C VAL A 81 13.69 -14.15 -2.16
N SER A 82 12.60 -13.38 -2.03
CA SER A 82 11.25 -13.88 -2.30
C SER A 82 11.04 -14.27 -3.77
N ILE A 83 11.69 -13.58 -4.70
CA ILE A 83 11.58 -13.85 -6.14
C ILE A 83 11.99 -15.29 -6.50
N PRO A 84 13.20 -15.79 -6.18
CA PRO A 84 13.56 -17.18 -6.44
C PRO A 84 12.81 -18.16 -5.53
N LEU A 85 12.55 -17.80 -4.28
CA LEU A 85 11.87 -18.67 -3.31
C LEU A 85 10.47 -19.07 -3.80
N THR A 86 9.71 -18.13 -4.37
CA THR A 86 8.38 -18.45 -4.93
C THR A 86 8.42 -19.42 -6.12
N ARG A 87 9.56 -19.55 -6.81
CA ARG A 87 9.70 -20.56 -7.90
C ARG A 87 9.70 -22.01 -7.37
N LEU A 88 10.01 -22.21 -6.09
CA LEU A 88 9.97 -23.53 -5.46
C LEU A 88 8.54 -23.99 -5.17
N PHE A 89 7.62 -23.04 -4.94
CA PHE A 89 6.24 -23.33 -4.53
C PHE A 89 5.22 -23.21 -5.65
N PHE A 90 5.50 -22.44 -6.69
CA PHE A 90 4.57 -22.13 -7.77
C PHE A 90 5.09 -22.60 -9.14
N LYS A 91 4.20 -23.14 -9.95
CA LYS A 91 4.53 -23.66 -11.28
C LYS A 91 4.75 -22.53 -12.31
N PRO A 92 5.45 -22.80 -13.42
CA PRO A 92 5.48 -21.90 -14.58
C PRO A 92 4.05 -21.61 -15.06
N GLY A 93 3.72 -20.32 -15.25
CA GLY A 93 2.36 -19.87 -15.63
C GLY A 93 1.50 -19.36 -14.48
N GLU A 94 1.86 -19.62 -13.21
CA GLU A 94 1.15 -19.09 -12.02
C GLU A 94 1.65 -17.70 -11.61
N GLY A 95 1.83 -16.79 -12.58
CA GLY A 95 2.40 -15.45 -12.35
C GLY A 95 1.61 -14.62 -11.34
N VAL A 96 0.28 -14.67 -11.37
CA VAL A 96 -0.59 -13.92 -10.45
C VAL A 96 -0.43 -14.44 -9.00
N ALA A 97 -0.37 -15.76 -8.80
CA ALA A 97 -0.18 -16.34 -7.47
C ALA A 97 1.21 -16.00 -6.90
N ARG A 98 2.24 -16.05 -7.74
CA ARG A 98 3.60 -15.62 -7.37
C ARG A 98 3.67 -14.13 -7.05
N TYR A 99 2.97 -13.29 -7.82
CA TYR A 99 2.85 -11.86 -7.52
C TYR A 99 2.28 -11.64 -6.12
N GLY A 100 1.17 -12.28 -5.79
CA GLY A 100 0.56 -12.18 -4.46
C GLY A 100 1.44 -12.68 -3.32
N ALA A 101 2.32 -13.68 -3.59
CA ALA A 101 3.25 -14.20 -2.60
C ALA A 101 4.50 -13.33 -2.37
N ILE A 102 4.95 -12.59 -3.40
CA ILE A 102 6.12 -11.71 -3.32
C ILE A 102 5.73 -10.33 -2.78
N PHE A 103 4.63 -9.76 -3.28
CA PHE A 103 4.26 -8.37 -3.04
C PHE A 103 3.15 -8.27 -2.00
N ALA A 104 3.56 -7.97 -0.77
CA ALA A 104 2.62 -7.68 0.31
C ALA A 104 1.82 -6.39 0.02
N ASN A 105 0.57 -6.36 0.44
CA ASN A 105 -0.29 -5.17 0.36
C ASN A 105 0.05 -4.18 1.50
N SER A 106 1.28 -3.67 1.49
CA SER A 106 1.79 -2.78 2.54
C SER A 106 1.14 -1.40 2.52
N GLY A 107 0.71 -0.91 1.37
CA GLY A 107 0.02 0.38 1.27
C GLY A 107 -1.38 0.33 1.87
N PHE A 108 -2.18 -0.66 1.52
CA PHE A 108 -3.58 -0.73 1.95
C PHE A 108 -3.77 -1.34 3.35
N ILE A 109 -3.01 -2.35 3.70
CA ILE A 109 -3.13 -3.03 4.99
C ILE A 109 -2.03 -2.60 5.95
N GLY A 110 -0.81 -2.39 5.46
CA GLY A 110 0.34 -2.07 6.28
C GLY A 110 0.22 -0.71 6.96
N VAL A 111 -0.18 0.34 6.25
CA VAL A 111 -0.31 1.70 6.83
C VAL A 111 -1.28 1.72 8.01
N PRO A 112 -2.54 1.26 7.88
CA PRO A 112 -3.47 1.21 9.02
C PRO A 112 -2.96 0.42 10.22
N ILE A 113 -2.29 -0.72 9.99
CA ILE A 113 -1.75 -1.54 11.07
C ILE A 113 -0.60 -0.82 11.78
N VAL A 114 0.36 -0.29 11.03
CA VAL A 114 1.51 0.40 11.61
C VAL A 114 1.06 1.64 12.38
N GLN A 115 0.15 2.42 11.80
CA GLN A 115 -0.42 3.61 12.43
C GLN A 115 -1.16 3.28 13.72
N GLY A 116 -2.02 2.26 13.70
CA GLY A 116 -2.83 1.87 14.85
C GLY A 116 -2.07 1.15 15.97
N VAL A 117 -0.97 0.47 15.66
CA VAL A 117 -0.21 -0.33 16.64
C VAL A 117 1.02 0.41 17.14
N PHE A 118 1.76 1.07 16.24
CA PHE A 118 3.04 1.71 16.55
C PHE A 118 2.96 3.24 16.54
N GLY A 119 1.94 3.81 15.92
CA GLY A 119 1.75 5.25 15.78
C GLY A 119 2.23 5.81 14.43
N GLU A 120 1.87 7.07 14.17
CA GLU A 120 2.15 7.74 12.89
C GLU A 120 3.63 7.82 12.53
N GLY A 121 4.51 8.03 13.53
CA GLY A 121 5.95 8.16 13.30
C GLY A 121 6.60 6.95 12.62
N TYR A 122 6.04 5.76 12.80
CA TYR A 122 6.56 4.53 12.16
C TYR A 122 6.11 4.36 10.70
N VAL A 123 5.09 5.12 10.26
CA VAL A 123 4.66 5.15 8.86
C VAL A 123 5.78 5.68 7.95
N PHE A 124 6.67 6.53 8.48
CA PHE A 124 7.90 6.95 7.81
C PHE A 124 8.70 5.75 7.26
N TYR A 125 9.05 4.81 8.12
CA TYR A 125 9.82 3.61 7.74
C TYR A 125 9.06 2.69 6.81
N LEU A 126 7.76 2.53 7.04
CA LEU A 126 6.89 1.77 6.15
C LEU A 126 6.84 2.38 4.74
N SER A 127 6.75 3.71 4.63
CA SER A 127 6.73 4.43 3.36
C SER A 127 8.01 4.22 2.56
N ILE A 128 9.16 4.23 3.24
CA ILE A 128 10.47 3.90 2.63
C ILE A 128 10.48 2.45 2.10
N GLY A 129 10.06 1.48 2.92
CA GLY A 129 9.97 0.08 2.50
C GLY A 129 9.00 -0.13 1.34
N THR A 130 7.85 0.54 1.37
CA THR A 130 6.84 0.49 0.30
C THR A 130 7.35 1.06 -1.01
N SER A 131 8.26 2.05 -0.98
CA SER A 131 8.87 2.60 -2.21
C SER A 131 9.67 1.54 -2.95
N VAL A 132 10.43 0.72 -2.23
CA VAL A 132 11.16 -0.42 -2.81
C VAL A 132 10.19 -1.43 -3.42
N LEU A 133 9.13 -1.80 -2.70
CA LEU A 133 8.12 -2.71 -3.23
C LEU A 133 7.46 -2.14 -4.49
N ASN A 134 7.11 -0.86 -4.51
CA ASN A 134 6.53 -0.20 -5.69
C ASN A 134 7.48 -0.26 -6.89
N PHE A 135 8.79 -0.04 -6.69
CA PHE A 135 9.76 -0.20 -7.77
C PHE A 135 9.72 -1.62 -8.36
N PHE A 136 9.75 -2.65 -7.51
CA PHE A 136 9.69 -4.05 -7.96
C PHE A 136 8.32 -4.44 -8.54
N ILE A 137 7.23 -3.89 -8.03
CA ILE A 137 5.87 -4.09 -8.56
C ILE A 137 5.79 -3.61 -10.01
N TRP A 138 6.24 -2.39 -10.28
CA TRP A 138 6.15 -1.79 -11.61
C TRP A 138 7.20 -2.31 -12.61
N THR A 139 8.22 -2.98 -12.13
CA THR A 139 9.23 -3.64 -12.97
C THR A 139 8.94 -5.13 -13.09
N TYR A 140 9.35 -5.91 -12.11
CA TYR A 140 9.22 -7.36 -12.09
C TYR A 140 7.77 -7.85 -11.94
N GLY A 141 6.97 -7.18 -11.10
CA GLY A 141 5.58 -7.57 -10.84
C GLY A 141 4.70 -7.48 -12.09
N VAL A 142 4.81 -6.39 -12.84
CA VAL A 142 4.08 -6.22 -14.11
C VAL A 142 4.46 -7.32 -15.11
N TRP A 143 5.75 -7.63 -15.27
CA TRP A 143 6.20 -8.72 -16.11
C TRP A 143 5.66 -10.08 -15.65
N LEU A 144 5.67 -10.33 -14.35
CA LEU A 144 5.22 -11.59 -13.78
C LEU A 144 3.74 -11.88 -14.08
N VAL A 145 2.89 -10.83 -14.09
CA VAL A 145 1.45 -10.95 -14.34
C VAL A 145 1.11 -10.91 -15.83
N SER A 146 1.77 -10.04 -16.63
CA SER A 146 1.48 -9.87 -18.05
C SER A 146 2.15 -10.93 -18.92
N GLY A 147 3.26 -11.53 -18.45
CA GLY A 147 4.11 -12.40 -19.27
C GLY A 147 4.93 -11.67 -20.34
N ASP A 148 4.72 -10.36 -20.49
CA ASP A 148 5.32 -9.52 -21.53
C ASP A 148 6.35 -8.55 -20.92
N ARG A 149 7.60 -8.63 -21.38
CA ARG A 149 8.69 -7.76 -20.91
C ARG A 149 8.56 -6.32 -21.39
N ASP A 150 7.91 -6.10 -22.52
CA ASP A 150 7.73 -4.76 -23.07
C ASP A 150 6.74 -3.91 -22.24
N GLN A 151 5.99 -4.56 -21.37
CA GLN A 151 5.11 -3.89 -20.41
C GLN A 151 5.83 -3.37 -19.15
N MET A 152 7.09 -3.75 -18.94
CA MET A 152 7.94 -3.18 -17.89
C MET A 152 8.32 -1.75 -18.28
N SER A 153 7.73 -0.76 -17.63
CA SER A 153 7.94 0.64 -17.97
C SER A 153 8.45 1.46 -16.78
N LEU A 154 9.73 1.85 -16.83
CA LEU A 154 10.31 2.81 -15.88
C LEU A 154 9.53 4.15 -15.87
N SER A 155 8.94 4.53 -17.00
CA SER A 155 8.10 5.72 -17.09
C SER A 155 6.86 5.63 -16.19
N ARG A 156 6.27 4.44 -16.01
CA ARG A 156 5.14 4.23 -15.08
C ARG A 156 5.59 4.31 -13.63
N VAL A 157 6.79 3.80 -13.32
CA VAL A 157 7.39 3.92 -11.98
C VAL A 157 7.56 5.39 -11.61
N VAL A 158 8.19 6.17 -12.48
CA VAL A 158 8.47 7.59 -12.23
C VAL A 158 7.18 8.44 -12.14
N ARG A 159 6.12 8.03 -12.84
CA ARG A 159 4.83 8.73 -12.80
C ARG A 159 3.91 8.27 -11.67
N ASN A 160 4.33 7.29 -10.87
CA ASN A 160 3.54 6.84 -9.72
C ASN A 160 3.45 7.96 -8.67
N PRO A 161 2.24 8.42 -8.31
CA PRO A 161 2.07 9.56 -7.40
C PRO A 161 2.65 9.30 -6.02
N ASN A 162 2.59 8.06 -5.54
CA ASN A 162 3.17 7.69 -4.26
C ASN A 162 4.71 7.74 -4.30
N LEU A 163 5.33 7.33 -5.42
CA LEU A 163 6.78 7.43 -5.57
C LEU A 163 7.23 8.89 -5.66
N ILE A 164 6.47 9.73 -6.38
CA ILE A 164 6.72 11.18 -6.43
C ILE A 164 6.65 11.77 -5.01
N SER A 165 5.64 11.40 -4.23
CA SER A 165 5.50 11.86 -2.85
C SER A 165 6.66 11.42 -1.96
N ILE A 166 7.19 10.21 -2.15
CA ILE A 166 8.37 9.72 -1.43
C ILE A 166 9.60 10.56 -1.79
N VAL A 167 9.84 10.81 -3.08
CA VAL A 167 11.00 11.60 -3.53
C VAL A 167 10.90 13.05 -3.01
N VAL A 168 9.74 13.68 -3.14
CA VAL A 168 9.50 15.04 -2.62
C VAL A 168 9.60 15.06 -1.10
N GLY A 169 8.98 14.11 -0.41
CA GLY A 169 9.02 14.02 1.04
C GLY A 169 10.43 13.78 1.59
N LEU A 170 11.23 12.92 0.94
CA LEU A 170 12.64 12.73 1.30
C LEU A 170 13.49 13.99 1.06
N ALA A 171 13.23 14.72 -0.02
CA ALA A 171 13.88 16.00 -0.22
C ALA A 171 13.50 16.99 0.91
N CYS A 172 12.22 17.08 1.28
CA CYS A 172 11.77 17.89 2.42
C CYS A 172 12.43 17.46 3.72
N PHE A 173 12.55 16.15 3.97
CA PHE A 173 13.25 15.60 5.14
C PHE A 173 14.72 16.03 5.19
N VAL A 174 15.47 15.85 4.08
CA VAL A 174 16.89 16.21 4.03
C VAL A 174 17.13 17.71 4.24
N PHE A 175 16.25 18.55 3.71
CA PHE A 175 16.33 20.01 3.87
C PHE A 175 15.57 20.55 5.09
N SER A 176 14.98 19.69 5.93
CA SER A 176 14.13 20.05 7.08
C SER A 176 13.03 21.05 6.70
N VAL A 177 12.41 20.84 5.53
CA VAL A 177 11.31 21.69 5.05
C VAL A 177 10.00 21.22 5.66
N HIS A 178 9.40 22.08 6.49
CA HIS A 178 8.08 21.81 7.07
C HIS A 178 6.98 22.44 6.22
N PRO A 179 5.83 21.75 6.07
CA PRO A 179 4.69 22.33 5.38
C PRO A 179 4.13 23.51 6.20
N PRO A 180 3.62 24.58 5.55
CA PRO A 180 2.79 25.56 6.24
C PRO A 180 1.62 24.86 6.94
N ARG A 181 1.18 25.38 8.10
CA ARG A 181 0.13 24.76 8.91
C ARG A 181 -1.11 24.35 8.10
N LEU A 182 -1.58 25.23 7.23
CA LEU A 182 -2.72 24.94 6.35
C LEU A 182 -2.48 23.70 5.47
N LEU A 183 -1.27 23.56 4.91
CA LEU A 183 -0.92 22.40 4.08
C LEU A 183 -0.82 21.13 4.91
N ASP A 184 -0.24 21.20 6.12
CA ASP A 184 -0.20 20.04 7.02
C ASP A 184 -1.61 19.57 7.41
N ASP A 185 -2.50 20.50 7.76
CA ASP A 185 -3.89 20.20 8.10
C ASP A 185 -4.64 19.55 6.92
N VAL A 186 -4.39 20.04 5.68
CA VAL A 186 -4.97 19.43 4.46
C VAL A 186 -4.42 18.03 4.22
N LEU A 187 -3.10 17.84 4.33
CA LEU A 187 -2.47 16.52 4.16
C LEU A 187 -2.95 15.54 5.24
N ALA A 188 -3.12 16.01 6.47
CA ALA A 188 -3.69 15.22 7.56
C ALA A 188 -5.12 14.75 7.23
N ALA A 189 -6.01 15.69 6.86
CA ALA A 189 -7.40 15.36 6.54
C ALA A 189 -7.50 14.38 5.36
N LEU A 190 -6.65 14.52 4.34
CA LEU A 190 -6.60 13.58 3.21
C LEU A 190 -6.03 12.21 3.62
N GLY A 191 -5.04 12.19 4.50
CA GLY A 191 -4.46 10.97 5.04
C GLY A 191 -5.43 10.18 5.92
N ASP A 192 -6.24 10.85 6.72
CA ASP A 192 -7.22 10.23 7.62
C ASP A 192 -8.30 9.45 6.87
N VAL A 193 -8.63 9.88 5.65
CA VAL A 193 -9.58 9.15 4.78
C VAL A 193 -9.02 7.80 4.32
N ASN A 194 -7.70 7.63 4.33
CA ASN A 194 -7.03 6.45 3.76
C ASN A 194 -7.56 5.13 4.33
N THR A 195 -7.47 4.93 5.64
CA THR A 195 -7.84 3.66 6.28
C THR A 195 -9.29 3.28 6.03
N GLY A 196 -10.22 4.22 6.22
CA GLY A 196 -11.65 3.98 6.02
C GLY A 196 -11.97 3.62 4.58
N LEU A 197 -11.47 4.42 3.64
CA LEU A 197 -11.77 4.24 2.22
C LEU A 197 -11.15 2.95 1.65
N VAL A 198 -9.91 2.65 2.03
CA VAL A 198 -9.22 1.41 1.65
C VAL A 198 -9.98 0.18 2.10
N MET A 199 -10.43 0.14 3.36
CA MET A 199 -11.15 -1.01 3.89
C MET A 199 -12.52 -1.18 3.24
N LEU A 200 -13.23 -0.08 2.95
CA LEU A 200 -14.47 -0.13 2.17
C LEU A 200 -14.24 -0.72 0.78
N VAL A 201 -13.22 -0.26 0.08
CA VAL A 201 -12.84 -0.75 -1.26
C VAL A 201 -12.49 -2.24 -1.22
N LEU A 202 -11.68 -2.66 -0.25
CA LEU A 202 -11.35 -4.08 -0.07
C LEU A 202 -12.59 -4.93 0.18
N GLY A 203 -13.55 -4.42 0.96
CA GLY A 203 -14.85 -5.08 1.18
C GLY A 203 -15.66 -5.24 -0.10
N CYS A 204 -15.70 -4.22 -0.95
CA CYS A 204 -16.33 -4.30 -2.27
C CYS A 204 -15.67 -5.35 -3.16
N TYR A 205 -14.32 -5.37 -3.23
CA TYR A 205 -13.58 -6.36 -4.02
C TYR A 205 -13.71 -7.78 -3.47
N LEU A 206 -13.74 -7.95 -2.16
CA LEU A 206 -13.99 -9.24 -1.53
C LEU A 206 -15.37 -9.79 -1.97
N CYS A 207 -16.41 -8.96 -1.92
CA CYS A 207 -17.75 -9.34 -2.37
C CYS A 207 -17.77 -9.72 -3.87
N LEU A 208 -17.03 -9.00 -4.72
CA LEU A 208 -16.87 -9.31 -6.13
C LEU A 208 -16.24 -10.69 -6.38
N LEU A 209 -15.21 -11.06 -5.62
CA LEU A 209 -14.55 -12.35 -5.75
C LEU A 209 -15.51 -13.53 -5.47
N TYR A 210 -16.38 -13.37 -4.47
CA TYR A 210 -17.35 -14.42 -4.10
C TYR A 210 -18.63 -14.42 -4.93
N THR A 211 -18.94 -13.34 -5.65
CA THR A 211 -20.14 -13.23 -6.49
C THR A 211 -19.85 -13.43 -7.99
N SER A 212 -18.60 -13.42 -8.41
CA SER A 212 -18.23 -13.73 -9.79
C SER A 212 -18.27 -15.25 -10.01
N PRO A 213 -18.97 -15.75 -11.05
CA PRO A 213 -18.94 -17.16 -11.41
C PRO A 213 -17.50 -17.61 -11.64
N SER A 214 -17.13 -18.75 -11.06
CA SER A 214 -15.82 -19.34 -11.28
C SER A 214 -15.59 -19.58 -12.78
N PRO A 215 -14.37 -19.44 -13.30
CA PRO A 215 -14.06 -19.88 -14.68
C PRO A 215 -14.43 -21.34 -14.95
N ARG A 216 -14.59 -22.15 -13.90
CA ARG A 216 -15.03 -23.58 -13.99
C ARG A 216 -16.54 -23.72 -14.25
N ASP A 217 -17.35 -22.69 -14.03
CA ASP A 217 -18.79 -22.73 -14.26
C ASP A 217 -19.20 -22.27 -15.67
N ARG A 218 -18.21 -22.02 -16.54
CA ARG A 218 -18.39 -21.65 -17.96
C ARG A 218 -18.07 -22.79 -18.93
N GLY A 219 -18.04 -24.00 -18.43
CA GLY A 219 -17.90 -25.23 -19.23
C GLY A 219 -19.20 -25.80 -19.70
#